data_cc98546c1d8462ee3c855ae9b281968a
#
_entry.id   cc98546c1d8462ee3c855ae9b281968a
#
_cell.length_a   1.000
_cell.length_b   1.000
_cell.length_c   1.000
_cell.angle_alpha   90.00
_cell.angle_beta   90.00
_cell.angle_gamma   90.00
#
_symmetry.space_group_name_H-M   'P 1'
#
loop_
_entity.id
_entity.type
_entity.pdbx_description
1 polymer ?
#
loop_
_entity_poly.entity_id
_entity_poly.type
_entity_poly.pdbx_seq_one_letter_code
_entity_poly.pdbx_strand_id
1 'polypeptide(L)'
;MYKTSNGQAIKLGKELGKGGAANVYLHASDKSKAVKIFKPEILQKEVNLAKRIEKLNQLAQIADIEMPFGNAKKTIGAWPKDIVKDLSGNVVGYIMDTVNGGIDLAFIVGARDPTTAFLKYRSDPNYSSWLNYFLYQGRGLKNRFVLSYYLSLYFDKMYKLKAKNGARIELDICNFDIKPKNILASIENISGHNHIVPYILDLDNLTLKDIKHKLSPSSAQFTQEYRAPEGPIDKYYDYWSLAVLFYQLIFNQHPFDAVLGGTRFSDGTERDFFIKNKCFPWGRNRKFLSVGTQNDFRHGNFLKISSELQHLFIRAFDSDLPSQRPSMDEWSRGLLDFLQNNSVQFDRLFRYK
;
A
#
# COMPACT_ATOMS: atom_id res chain seq x y z
N MET A 1 -0.90 31.79 6.76
CA MET A 1 0.25 31.89 5.83
C MET A 1 1.27 30.84 6.24
N TYR A 2 1.89 30.15 5.27
CA TYR A 2 2.84 29.06 5.53
C TYR A 2 4.20 29.38 4.95
N LYS A 3 5.27 28.80 5.51
CA LYS A 3 6.64 28.96 5.04
C LYS A 3 7.33 27.60 4.94
N THR A 4 8.30 27.48 4.04
CA THR A 4 9.23 26.36 3.93
C THR A 4 10.25 26.35 5.09
N SER A 5 11.07 25.32 5.17
CA SER A 5 12.16 25.22 6.17
C SER A 5 13.10 26.42 6.13
N ASN A 6 13.39 26.95 4.93
CA ASN A 6 14.27 28.12 4.70
C ASN A 6 13.53 29.48 4.72
N GLY A 7 12.25 29.52 5.14
CA GLY A 7 11.47 30.76 5.31
C GLY A 7 10.75 31.27 4.06
N GLN A 8 10.83 30.57 2.92
CA GLN A 8 10.14 30.96 1.70
C GLN A 8 8.60 30.80 1.87
N ALA A 9 7.82 31.79 1.45
CA ALA A 9 6.37 31.76 1.56
C ALA A 9 5.75 30.68 0.66
N ILE A 10 4.80 29.92 1.21
CA ILE A 10 4.04 28.89 0.49
C ILE A 10 2.63 29.40 0.25
N LYS A 11 2.19 29.37 -1.01
CA LYS A 11 0.82 29.64 -1.42
C LYS A 11 0.14 28.31 -1.80
N LEU A 12 -0.96 27.99 -1.13
CA LEU A 12 -1.77 26.83 -1.42
C LEU A 12 -2.60 27.06 -2.69
N GLY A 13 -2.63 26.09 -3.58
CA GLY A 13 -3.45 26.07 -4.78
C GLY A 13 -4.73 25.25 -4.58
N LYS A 14 -5.16 24.54 -5.63
CA LYS A 14 -6.35 23.67 -5.61
C LYS A 14 -6.20 22.56 -4.56
N GLU A 15 -7.25 22.27 -3.80
CA GLU A 15 -7.33 21.11 -2.94
C GLU A 15 -7.33 19.83 -3.79
N LEU A 16 -6.40 18.92 -3.49
CA LEU A 16 -6.24 17.62 -4.15
C LEU A 16 -6.92 16.50 -3.37
N GLY A 17 -6.99 16.63 -2.04
CA GLY A 17 -7.61 15.63 -1.18
C GLY A 17 -7.86 16.15 0.23
N LYS A 18 -8.92 15.62 0.85
CA LYS A 18 -9.34 15.94 2.22
C LYS A 18 -9.42 14.64 3.01
N GLY A 19 -8.52 14.49 3.97
CA GLY A 19 -8.45 13.33 4.85
C GLY A 19 -8.90 13.62 6.28
N GLY A 20 -8.94 12.58 7.11
CA GLY A 20 -9.22 12.71 8.55
C GLY A 20 -8.14 13.52 9.27
N ALA A 21 -6.87 13.28 8.96
CA ALA A 21 -5.73 13.89 9.66
C ALA A 21 -5.19 15.17 9.00
N ALA A 22 -5.31 15.30 7.68
CA ALA A 22 -4.70 16.41 6.92
C ALA A 22 -5.49 16.69 5.65
N ASN A 23 -5.26 17.87 5.08
CA ASN A 23 -5.67 18.22 3.72
C ASN A 23 -4.44 18.34 2.83
N VAL A 24 -4.59 17.97 1.57
CA VAL A 24 -3.52 18.04 0.55
C VAL A 24 -3.91 19.06 -0.52
N TYR A 25 -3.01 19.96 -0.82
CA TYR A 25 -3.19 21.03 -1.80
C TYR A 25 -2.11 20.96 -2.88
N LEU A 26 -2.45 21.35 -4.08
CA LEU A 26 -1.45 21.64 -5.11
C LEU A 26 -0.63 22.86 -4.67
N HIS A 27 0.68 22.85 -4.88
CA HIS A 27 1.47 24.06 -4.69
C HIS A 27 1.13 25.08 -5.77
N ALA A 28 0.79 26.34 -5.39
CA ALA A 28 0.21 27.31 -6.35
C ALA A 28 1.15 27.67 -7.49
N SER A 29 2.46 27.76 -7.23
CA SER A 29 3.49 28.15 -8.22
C SER A 29 4.27 26.99 -8.81
N ASP A 30 4.14 25.78 -8.26
CA ASP A 30 4.83 24.58 -8.76
C ASP A 30 3.88 23.38 -8.79
N LYS A 31 3.30 23.12 -9.96
CA LYS A 31 2.34 22.02 -10.13
C LYS A 31 2.94 20.62 -9.99
N SER A 32 4.26 20.49 -9.92
CA SER A 32 4.94 19.23 -9.64
C SER A 32 4.96 18.90 -8.14
N LYS A 33 4.49 19.82 -7.29
CA LYS A 33 4.52 19.72 -5.83
C LYS A 33 3.11 19.74 -5.23
N ALA A 34 2.93 18.96 -4.20
CA ALA A 34 1.77 18.96 -3.32
C ALA A 34 2.18 19.38 -1.90
N VAL A 35 1.27 20.01 -1.20
CA VAL A 35 1.45 20.52 0.16
C VAL A 35 0.45 19.81 1.07
N LYS A 36 0.90 18.98 1.99
CA LYS A 36 0.07 18.34 3.02
C LYS A 36 0.09 19.20 4.27
N ILE A 37 -1.09 19.61 4.75
CA ILE A 37 -1.28 20.42 5.96
C ILE A 37 -2.11 19.61 6.95
N PHE A 38 -1.56 19.36 8.13
CA PHE A 38 -2.26 18.66 9.20
C PHE A 38 -3.30 19.55 9.87
N LYS A 39 -4.39 18.94 10.32
CA LYS A 39 -5.42 19.61 11.06
C LYS A 39 -4.95 19.98 12.47
N PRO A 40 -5.40 21.09 13.05
CA PRO A 40 -4.96 21.54 14.38
C PRO A 40 -5.13 20.48 15.48
N GLU A 41 -6.24 19.73 15.46
CA GLU A 41 -6.51 18.68 16.42
C GLU A 41 -5.52 17.49 16.32
N ILE A 42 -4.95 17.25 15.15
CA ILE A 42 -3.93 16.22 14.93
C ILE A 42 -2.58 16.71 15.47
N LEU A 43 -2.22 17.96 15.18
CA LEU A 43 -0.98 18.56 15.68
C LEU A 43 -0.94 18.59 17.22
N GLN A 44 -2.08 18.78 17.88
CA GLN A 44 -2.19 18.76 19.34
C GLN A 44 -2.08 17.32 19.93
N LYS A 45 -2.62 16.32 19.24
CA LYS A 45 -2.65 14.92 19.72
C LYS A 45 -1.35 14.17 19.41
N GLU A 46 -0.72 14.45 18.27
CA GLU A 46 0.43 13.73 17.74
C GLU A 46 1.74 14.40 18.13
N VAL A 47 2.16 14.22 19.39
CA VAL A 47 3.34 14.88 19.99
C VAL A 47 4.63 14.69 19.18
N ASN A 48 4.80 13.52 18.52
CA ASN A 48 6.00 13.20 17.75
C ASN A 48 5.89 13.48 16.26
N LEU A 49 4.78 14.05 15.78
CA LEU A 49 4.52 14.24 14.35
C LEU A 49 5.58 15.12 13.68
N ALA A 50 5.89 16.26 14.27
CA ALA A 50 6.93 17.17 13.76
C ALA A 50 8.27 16.48 13.64
N LYS A 51 8.73 15.77 14.69
CA LYS A 51 9.99 15.02 14.69
C LYS A 51 10.01 13.91 13.63
N ARG A 52 8.89 13.21 13.42
CA ARG A 52 8.78 12.18 12.37
C ARG A 52 8.92 12.80 10.98
N ILE A 53 8.22 13.91 10.70
CA ILE A 53 8.31 14.61 9.42
C ILE A 53 9.73 15.10 9.16
N GLU A 54 10.39 15.71 10.15
CA GLU A 54 11.79 16.15 10.05
C GLU A 54 12.72 14.97 9.75
N LYS A 55 12.55 13.85 10.45
CA LYS A 55 13.36 12.66 10.22
C LYS A 55 13.12 12.05 8.85
N LEU A 56 11.87 11.99 8.38
CA LEU A 56 11.53 11.52 7.03
C LEU A 56 12.11 12.44 5.95
N ASN A 57 12.07 13.76 6.17
CA ASN A 57 12.69 14.73 5.26
C ASN A 57 14.21 14.52 5.16
N GLN A 58 14.89 14.33 6.28
CA GLN A 58 16.32 13.99 6.31
C GLN A 58 16.63 12.69 5.56
N LEU A 59 15.84 11.64 5.82
CA LEU A 59 15.98 10.36 5.13
C LEU A 59 15.79 10.48 3.61
N ALA A 60 14.81 11.25 3.16
CA ALA A 60 14.56 11.48 1.73
C ALA A 60 15.78 12.10 1.01
N GLN A 61 16.61 12.85 1.72
CA GLN A 61 17.82 13.46 1.17
C GLN A 61 18.99 12.49 1.07
N ILE A 62 19.19 11.63 2.07
CA ILE A 62 20.37 10.76 2.19
C ILE A 62 20.13 9.32 1.73
N ALA A 63 18.89 8.82 1.80
CA ALA A 63 18.57 7.44 1.49
C ALA A 63 18.36 7.21 0.00
N ASP A 64 18.69 6.00 -0.47
CA ASP A 64 18.31 5.53 -1.80
C ASP A 64 16.86 5.04 -1.77
N ILE A 65 15.92 5.96 -2.05
CA ILE A 65 14.47 5.72 -2.05
C ILE A 65 13.87 5.54 -3.45
N GLU A 66 14.72 5.58 -4.48
CA GLU A 66 14.26 5.46 -5.87
C GLU A 66 14.11 4.00 -6.28
N MET A 67 13.09 3.73 -7.08
CA MET A 67 12.80 2.43 -7.66
C MET A 67 13.12 2.41 -9.16
N PRO A 68 13.65 1.29 -9.69
CA PRO A 68 13.91 1.16 -11.12
C PRO A 68 12.61 0.89 -11.90
N PHE A 69 12.43 1.60 -13.02
CA PHE A 69 11.40 1.36 -14.03
C PHE A 69 12.06 1.40 -15.41
N GLY A 70 12.39 0.23 -15.96
CA GLY A 70 13.23 0.16 -17.15
C GLY A 70 14.59 0.84 -16.92
N ASN A 71 14.95 1.81 -17.77
CA ASN A 71 16.19 2.58 -17.66
C ASN A 71 16.07 3.81 -16.76
N ALA A 72 14.90 4.11 -16.23
CA ALA A 72 14.66 5.26 -15.35
C ALA A 72 14.53 4.85 -13.88
N LYS A 73 14.76 5.82 -12.98
CA LYS A 73 14.51 5.67 -11.56
C LYS A 73 13.44 6.66 -11.10
N LYS A 74 12.57 6.25 -10.20
CA LYS A 74 11.51 7.09 -9.64
C LYS A 74 11.36 6.89 -8.13
N THR A 75 11.10 7.99 -7.45
CA THR A 75 10.61 7.95 -6.07
C THR A 75 9.10 7.69 -6.10
N ILE A 76 8.66 6.56 -5.53
CA ILE A 76 7.24 6.16 -5.51
C ILE A 76 6.58 6.31 -4.13
N GLY A 77 7.30 6.79 -3.14
CA GLY A 77 6.75 7.20 -1.84
C GLY A 77 6.49 8.70 -1.81
N ALA A 78 5.44 9.12 -1.12
CA ALA A 78 5.14 10.54 -0.86
C ALA A 78 6.06 11.11 0.23
N TRP A 79 7.37 11.05 -0.03
CA TRP A 79 8.41 11.49 0.90
C TRP A 79 8.38 13.01 1.09
N PRO A 80 8.53 13.51 2.33
CA PRO A 80 8.71 14.93 2.58
C PRO A 80 9.96 15.46 1.88
N LYS A 81 9.78 16.39 0.95
CA LYS A 81 10.86 17.11 0.24
C LYS A 81 11.27 18.38 0.96
N ASP A 82 10.33 19.00 1.67
CA ASP A 82 10.56 20.15 2.53
C ASP A 82 9.50 20.21 3.62
N ILE A 83 9.80 20.89 4.71
CA ILE A 83 8.91 21.05 5.87
C ILE A 83 8.10 22.31 5.70
N VAL A 84 6.82 22.24 6.09
CA VAL A 84 5.91 23.40 6.13
C VAL A 84 5.74 23.87 7.56
N LYS A 85 6.00 25.16 7.79
CA LYS A 85 5.86 25.83 9.07
C LYS A 85 4.76 26.89 9.03
N ASP A 86 4.10 27.10 10.17
CA ASP A 86 3.22 28.25 10.39
C ASP A 86 4.00 29.54 10.65
N LEU A 87 3.31 30.64 10.93
CA LEU A 87 3.96 31.94 11.24
C LEU A 87 4.72 31.93 12.57
N SER A 88 4.36 31.04 13.49
CA SER A 88 5.03 30.85 14.77
C SER A 88 6.25 29.92 14.68
N GLY A 89 6.52 29.35 13.49
CA GLY A 89 7.64 28.45 13.28
C GLY A 89 7.37 26.99 13.58
N ASN A 90 6.14 26.61 13.96
CA ASN A 90 5.76 25.24 14.23
C ASN A 90 5.61 24.45 12.93
N VAL A 91 6.06 23.19 12.93
CA VAL A 91 5.87 22.27 11.80
C VAL A 91 4.39 21.88 11.73
N VAL A 92 3.75 22.23 10.63
CA VAL A 92 2.31 21.98 10.39
C VAL A 92 2.04 21.11 9.18
N GLY A 93 3.09 20.72 8.44
CA GLY A 93 2.96 19.90 7.24
C GLY A 93 4.27 19.69 6.51
N TYR A 94 4.17 19.24 5.28
CA TYR A 94 5.31 19.05 4.40
C TYR A 94 4.94 19.19 2.92
N ILE A 95 5.97 19.42 2.10
CA ILE A 95 5.89 19.42 0.63
C ILE A 95 6.35 18.05 0.12
N MET A 96 5.67 17.50 -0.87
CA MET A 96 5.99 16.25 -1.55
C MET A 96 5.77 16.38 -3.06
N ASP A 97 6.23 15.40 -3.84
CA ASP A 97 5.94 15.37 -5.27
C ASP A 97 4.46 15.07 -5.51
N THR A 98 3.86 15.68 -6.56
CA THR A 98 2.50 15.33 -6.98
C THR A 98 2.49 14.00 -7.72
N VAL A 99 1.40 13.25 -7.55
CA VAL A 99 1.08 12.07 -8.37
C VAL A 99 0.03 12.50 -9.40
N ASN A 100 0.43 12.59 -10.65
CA ASN A 100 -0.48 12.95 -11.73
C ASN A 100 -1.17 11.70 -12.28
N GLY A 101 -2.50 11.76 -12.42
CA GLY A 101 -3.29 10.69 -13.05
C GLY A 101 -3.32 9.36 -12.30
N GLY A 102 -3.00 9.35 -11.00
CA GLY A 102 -3.08 8.15 -10.18
C GLY A 102 -4.52 7.78 -9.81
N ILE A 103 -4.84 6.49 -9.83
CA ILE A 103 -6.10 5.92 -9.33
C ILE A 103 -5.87 5.20 -8.01
N ASP A 104 -6.75 5.41 -7.06
CA ASP A 104 -6.74 4.75 -5.76
C ASP A 104 -6.91 3.22 -5.92
N LEU A 105 -6.02 2.43 -5.33
CA LEU A 105 -6.14 0.97 -5.39
C LEU A 105 -7.45 0.44 -4.81
N ALA A 106 -8.14 1.17 -3.94
CA ALA A 106 -9.45 0.79 -3.44
C ALA A 106 -10.48 0.57 -4.57
N PHE A 107 -10.32 1.23 -5.72
CA PHE A 107 -11.16 1.00 -6.90
C PHE A 107 -10.79 -0.28 -7.65
N ILE A 108 -9.53 -0.69 -7.56
CA ILE A 108 -9.02 -1.88 -8.24
C ILE A 108 -9.37 -3.14 -7.44
N VAL A 109 -9.31 -3.10 -6.11
CA VAL A 109 -9.44 -4.28 -5.24
C VAL A 109 -10.82 -4.44 -4.58
N GLY A 110 -11.66 -3.42 -4.59
CA GLY A 110 -12.94 -3.43 -3.83
C GLY A 110 -14.18 -3.58 -4.67
N ALA A 111 -14.06 -3.57 -5.97
CA ALA A 111 -15.21 -3.56 -6.86
C ALA A 111 -15.73 -4.97 -7.09
N ARG A 112 -16.76 -5.36 -6.32
CA ARG A 112 -17.63 -6.49 -6.73
C ARG A 112 -18.25 -6.23 -8.11
N ASP A 113 -18.48 -4.97 -8.43
CA ASP A 113 -18.89 -4.47 -9.74
C ASP A 113 -17.91 -3.37 -10.19
N PRO A 114 -17.00 -3.66 -11.13
CA PRO A 114 -16.08 -2.66 -11.68
C PRO A 114 -16.82 -1.44 -12.23
N THR A 115 -18.03 -1.61 -12.76
CA THR A 115 -18.81 -0.49 -13.32
C THR A 115 -19.19 0.53 -12.28
N THR A 116 -19.66 0.10 -11.10
CA THR A 116 -20.06 1.01 -10.01
C THR A 116 -18.86 1.75 -9.40
N ALA A 117 -17.75 1.06 -9.17
CA ALA A 117 -16.54 1.67 -8.62
C ALA A 117 -15.92 2.67 -9.59
N PHE A 118 -15.94 2.37 -10.89
CA PHE A 118 -15.41 3.23 -11.93
C PHE A 118 -16.34 4.38 -12.33
N LEU A 119 -17.63 4.33 -12.01
CA LEU A 119 -18.59 5.42 -12.31
C LEU A 119 -18.12 6.77 -11.77
N LYS A 120 -17.47 6.80 -10.61
CA LYS A 120 -16.90 8.02 -10.02
C LYS A 120 -15.83 8.67 -10.92
N TYR A 121 -15.14 7.89 -11.76
CA TYR A 121 -14.09 8.36 -12.68
C TYR A 121 -14.55 8.42 -14.13
N ARG A 122 -15.85 8.21 -14.40
CA ARG A 122 -16.38 8.19 -15.77
C ARG A 122 -16.13 9.47 -16.54
N SER A 123 -15.96 10.59 -15.85
CA SER A 123 -15.59 11.89 -16.42
C SER A 123 -14.08 12.09 -16.58
N ASP A 124 -13.24 11.16 -16.08
CA ASP A 124 -11.80 11.23 -16.26
C ASP A 124 -11.46 10.91 -17.73
N PRO A 125 -10.67 11.74 -18.42
CA PRO A 125 -10.24 11.48 -19.80
C PRO A 125 -9.57 10.13 -20.00
N ASN A 126 -8.96 9.59 -18.94
CA ASN A 126 -8.25 8.31 -18.96
C ASN A 126 -9.13 7.12 -18.54
N TYR A 127 -10.42 7.33 -18.29
CA TYR A 127 -11.31 6.29 -17.75
C TYR A 127 -11.28 4.98 -18.56
N SER A 128 -11.36 5.08 -19.90
CA SER A 128 -11.29 3.90 -20.77
C SER A 128 -9.95 3.17 -20.66
N SER A 129 -8.85 3.94 -20.52
CA SER A 129 -7.52 3.37 -20.29
C SER A 129 -7.45 2.68 -18.95
N TRP A 130 -7.98 3.29 -17.89
CA TRP A 130 -8.03 2.69 -16.56
C TRP A 130 -8.77 1.36 -16.55
N LEU A 131 -9.94 1.30 -17.18
CA LEU A 131 -10.70 0.06 -17.32
C LEU A 131 -9.86 -1.02 -18.00
N ASN A 132 -9.27 -0.73 -19.15
CA ASN A 132 -8.47 -1.69 -19.91
C ASN A 132 -7.23 -2.17 -19.14
N TYR A 133 -6.61 -1.31 -18.32
CA TYR A 133 -5.41 -1.67 -17.57
C TYR A 133 -5.68 -2.44 -16.29
N PHE A 134 -6.84 -2.25 -15.65
CA PHE A 134 -7.12 -2.80 -14.33
C PHE A 134 -8.35 -3.71 -14.24
N LEU A 135 -9.07 -3.93 -15.35
CA LEU A 135 -10.07 -4.99 -15.37
C LEU A 135 -9.46 -6.29 -14.85
N TYR A 136 -10.29 -7.05 -14.14
CA TYR A 136 -9.86 -8.30 -13.51
C TYR A 136 -9.62 -9.45 -14.52
N GLN A 137 -9.45 -9.15 -15.80
CA GLN A 137 -9.30 -10.12 -16.88
C GLN A 137 -8.05 -9.82 -17.69
N GLY A 138 -7.43 -10.86 -18.23
CA GLY A 138 -6.36 -10.75 -19.20
C GLY A 138 -5.22 -9.82 -18.79
N ARG A 139 -5.01 -8.77 -19.57
CA ARG A 139 -3.98 -7.77 -19.32
C ARG A 139 -4.15 -7.07 -17.95
N GLY A 140 -5.39 -6.83 -17.54
CA GLY A 140 -5.67 -6.22 -16.24
C GLY A 140 -5.23 -7.13 -15.08
N LEU A 141 -5.45 -8.43 -15.19
CA LEU A 141 -4.93 -9.39 -14.21
C LEU A 141 -3.41 -9.38 -14.17
N LYS A 142 -2.72 -9.42 -15.32
CA LYS A 142 -1.27 -9.30 -15.39
C LYS A 142 -0.78 -8.03 -14.68
N ASN A 143 -1.42 -6.90 -14.91
CA ASN A 143 -1.07 -5.62 -14.31
C ASN A 143 -1.20 -5.62 -12.78
N ARG A 144 -2.15 -6.36 -12.22
CA ARG A 144 -2.31 -6.54 -10.77
C ARG A 144 -1.15 -7.35 -10.15
N PHE A 145 -0.66 -8.37 -10.85
CA PHE A 145 0.57 -9.05 -10.47
C PHE A 145 1.79 -8.13 -10.55
N VAL A 146 1.88 -7.31 -11.60
CA VAL A 146 2.97 -6.31 -11.75
C VAL A 146 2.94 -5.28 -10.62
N LEU A 147 1.75 -4.80 -10.22
CA LEU A 147 1.62 -3.93 -9.05
C LEU A 147 2.10 -4.61 -7.77
N SER A 148 1.68 -5.87 -7.55
CA SER A 148 2.14 -6.63 -6.38
C SER A 148 3.66 -6.81 -6.37
N TYR A 149 4.26 -7.05 -7.54
CA TYR A 149 5.71 -7.15 -7.71
C TYR A 149 6.42 -5.84 -7.36
N TYR A 150 5.99 -4.70 -7.92
CA TYR A 150 6.62 -3.41 -7.61
C TYR A 150 6.43 -2.99 -6.15
N LEU A 151 5.27 -3.30 -5.55
CA LEU A 151 5.05 -3.08 -4.13
C LEU A 151 5.99 -3.92 -3.28
N SER A 152 6.17 -5.21 -3.60
CA SER A 152 7.11 -6.07 -2.86
C SER A 152 8.55 -5.57 -2.96
N LEU A 153 9.00 -5.14 -4.13
CA LEU A 153 10.33 -4.52 -4.31
C LEU A 153 10.50 -3.24 -3.49
N TYR A 154 9.48 -2.36 -3.50
CA TYR A 154 9.54 -1.12 -2.75
C TYR A 154 9.66 -1.38 -1.25
N PHE A 155 8.80 -2.24 -0.71
CA PHE A 155 8.81 -2.52 0.72
C PHE A 155 10.05 -3.30 1.15
N ASP A 156 10.59 -4.21 0.32
CA ASP A 156 11.88 -4.84 0.59
C ASP A 156 13.01 -3.79 0.71
N LYS A 157 13.02 -2.84 -0.21
CA LYS A 157 13.98 -1.73 -0.19
C LYS A 157 13.80 -0.85 1.05
N MET A 158 12.57 -0.55 1.47
CA MET A 158 12.30 0.26 2.66
C MET A 158 12.75 -0.43 3.95
N TYR A 159 12.54 -1.74 4.06
CA TYR A 159 13.01 -2.50 5.25
C TYR A 159 14.53 -2.75 5.26
N LYS A 160 15.20 -2.53 4.15
CA LYS A 160 16.66 -2.65 3.98
C LYS A 160 17.28 -1.32 3.54
N LEU A 161 16.75 -0.20 4.03
CA LEU A 161 17.09 1.14 3.56
C LEU A 161 18.60 1.40 3.62
N LYS A 162 19.15 1.91 2.53
CA LYS A 162 20.57 2.25 2.39
C LYS A 162 20.74 3.73 2.03
N ALA A 163 21.85 4.32 2.43
CA ALA A 163 22.22 5.64 1.97
C ALA A 163 22.59 5.62 0.48
N LYS A 164 22.46 6.77 -0.19
CA LYS A 164 22.81 6.92 -1.62
C LYS A 164 24.27 6.58 -1.92
N ASN A 165 25.16 6.79 -0.96
CA ASN A 165 26.58 6.42 -1.03
C ASN A 165 26.88 4.97 -0.62
N GLY A 166 25.85 4.14 -0.40
CA GLY A 166 25.99 2.75 0.01
C GLY A 166 26.24 2.52 1.50
N ALA A 167 26.32 3.57 2.32
CA ALA A 167 26.42 3.43 3.78
C ALA A 167 25.13 2.80 4.34
N ARG A 168 25.24 2.14 5.50
CA ARG A 168 24.08 1.58 6.19
C ARG A 168 23.33 2.70 6.92
N ILE A 169 22.01 2.71 6.77
CA ILE A 169 21.12 3.51 7.62
C ILE A 169 20.68 2.62 8.78
N GLU A 170 21.07 2.99 10.00
CA GLU A 170 20.69 2.29 11.22
C GLU A 170 19.33 2.78 11.74
N LEU A 171 18.31 2.57 10.93
CA LEU A 171 16.94 2.94 11.23
C LEU A 171 16.00 1.91 10.66
N ASP A 172 15.20 1.31 11.52
CA ASP A 172 14.07 0.45 11.12
C ASP A 172 12.85 1.32 10.82
N ILE A 173 12.22 1.04 9.68
CA ILE A 173 10.96 1.65 9.26
C ILE A 173 9.90 0.56 9.21
N CYS A 174 8.75 0.80 9.83
CA CYS A 174 7.64 -0.15 9.82
C CYS A 174 6.29 0.54 10.10
N ASN A 175 5.23 -0.24 10.09
CA ASN A 175 3.85 0.21 10.34
C ASN A 175 3.38 1.26 9.34
N PHE A 176 3.44 0.92 8.04
CA PHE A 176 3.09 1.81 6.92
C PHE A 176 1.59 2.10 6.78
N ASP A 177 0.70 1.61 7.66
CA ASP A 177 -0.77 1.65 7.47
C ASP A 177 -1.17 1.23 6.05
N ILE A 178 -0.69 0.04 5.66
CA ILE A 178 -0.86 -0.49 4.31
C ILE A 178 -2.32 -0.83 4.07
N LYS A 179 -2.91 -0.12 3.12
CA LYS A 179 -4.29 -0.33 2.65
C LYS A 179 -4.44 0.25 1.25
N PRO A 180 -5.42 -0.20 0.46
CA PRO A 180 -5.61 0.28 -0.91
C PRO A 180 -5.76 1.80 -1.02
N LYS A 181 -6.41 2.46 -0.06
CA LYS A 181 -6.61 3.92 -0.05
C LYS A 181 -5.31 4.73 0.11
N ASN A 182 -4.26 4.12 0.63
CA ASN A 182 -2.95 4.76 0.80
C ASN A 182 -2.00 4.48 -0.36
N ILE A 183 -2.50 3.86 -1.45
CA ILE A 183 -1.69 3.54 -2.61
C ILE A 183 -2.45 3.97 -3.87
N LEU A 184 -1.79 4.78 -4.70
CA LEU A 184 -2.27 5.12 -6.04
C LEU A 184 -1.54 4.26 -7.08
N ALA A 185 -2.22 3.87 -8.14
CA ALA A 185 -1.60 3.32 -9.34
C ALA A 185 -1.68 4.32 -10.47
N SER A 186 -0.57 4.57 -11.14
CA SER A 186 -0.48 5.43 -12.32
C SER A 186 0.02 4.65 -13.51
N ILE A 187 -0.42 5.04 -14.72
CA ILE A 187 0.12 4.53 -15.97
C ILE A 187 1.00 5.63 -16.55
N GLU A 188 2.28 5.36 -16.62
CA GLU A 188 3.26 6.35 -17.05
C GLU A 188 4.09 5.86 -18.23
N ASN A 189 4.27 6.74 -19.20
CA ASN A 189 5.22 6.48 -20.28
C ASN A 189 6.64 6.77 -19.79
N ILE A 190 7.45 5.73 -19.68
CA ILE A 190 8.84 5.81 -19.27
C ILE A 190 9.68 5.20 -20.38
N SER A 191 10.56 5.99 -20.99
CA SER A 191 11.43 5.56 -22.10
C SER A 191 10.67 4.91 -23.26
N GLY A 192 9.48 5.46 -23.61
CA GLY A 192 8.64 4.97 -24.71
C GLY A 192 7.72 3.79 -24.36
N HIS A 193 7.78 3.27 -23.15
CA HIS A 193 6.95 2.16 -22.69
C HIS A 193 6.02 2.56 -21.55
N ASN A 194 4.78 2.06 -21.57
CA ASN A 194 3.83 2.29 -20.50
C ASN A 194 4.11 1.36 -19.32
N HIS A 195 4.43 1.94 -18.17
CA HIS A 195 4.64 1.26 -16.91
C HIS A 195 3.49 1.54 -15.95
N ILE A 196 3.15 0.55 -15.12
CA ILE A 196 2.27 0.74 -13.98
C ILE A 196 3.15 1.06 -12.79
N VAL A 197 2.95 2.26 -12.24
CA VAL A 197 3.75 2.79 -11.13
C VAL A 197 2.86 2.91 -9.90
N PRO A 198 3.12 2.16 -8.81
CA PRO A 198 2.44 2.39 -7.54
C PRO A 198 3.04 3.60 -6.83
N TYR A 199 2.21 4.40 -6.17
CA TYR A 199 2.64 5.51 -5.32
C TYR A 199 2.10 5.32 -3.90
N ILE A 200 3.01 5.28 -2.93
CA ILE A 200 2.70 5.06 -1.52
C ILE A 200 2.48 6.40 -0.84
N LEU A 201 1.30 6.60 -0.29
CA LEU A 201 0.89 7.82 0.40
C LEU A 201 1.06 7.68 1.92
N ASP A 202 0.87 8.79 2.64
CA ASP A 202 0.75 8.83 4.11
C ASP A 202 1.96 8.24 4.86
N LEU A 203 3.17 8.51 4.37
CA LEU A 203 4.42 8.07 5.03
C LEU A 203 4.63 8.69 6.42
N ASP A 204 3.90 9.74 6.78
CA ASP A 204 3.92 10.35 8.10
C ASP A 204 3.31 9.48 9.21
N ASN A 205 2.61 8.39 8.85
CA ASN A 205 2.10 7.39 9.80
C ASN A 205 3.14 6.33 10.21
N LEU A 206 4.33 6.36 9.61
CA LEU A 206 5.38 5.39 9.88
C LEU A 206 5.88 5.40 11.33
N THR A 207 6.26 4.24 11.82
CA THR A 207 7.12 4.10 12.98
C THR A 207 8.58 4.11 12.52
N LEU A 208 9.37 5.04 13.09
CA LEU A 208 10.80 5.16 12.87
C LEU A 208 11.51 4.73 14.15
N LYS A 209 12.32 3.68 14.09
CA LYS A 209 13.02 3.12 15.25
C LYS A 209 14.51 3.04 14.97
N ASP A 210 15.31 3.72 15.79
CA ASP A 210 16.75 3.51 15.90
C ASP A 210 17.10 2.82 17.23
N ILE A 211 18.39 2.67 17.51
CA ILE A 211 18.89 2.00 18.73
C ILE A 211 18.41 2.71 20.02
N LYS A 212 18.18 4.01 19.98
CA LYS A 212 17.90 4.84 21.16
C LYS A 212 16.45 5.35 21.20
N HIS A 213 15.79 5.52 20.05
CA HIS A 213 14.52 6.21 19.95
C HIS A 213 13.52 5.43 19.11
N LYS A 214 12.26 5.49 19.54
CA LYS A 214 11.11 5.00 18.76
C LYS A 214 10.16 6.18 18.57
N LEU A 215 10.02 6.63 17.33
CA LEU A 215 9.06 7.66 16.93
C LEU A 215 7.86 6.97 16.26
N SER A 216 6.78 6.80 16.98
CA SER A 216 5.53 6.20 16.50
C SER A 216 4.40 7.24 16.54
N PRO A 217 3.33 7.06 15.73
CA PRO A 217 2.08 7.78 15.96
C PRO A 217 1.56 7.56 17.38
N SER A 218 0.99 8.59 17.99
CA SER A 218 0.41 8.51 19.34
C SER A 218 -0.85 7.65 19.37
N SER A 219 -1.60 7.66 18.26
CA SER A 219 -2.75 6.81 18.01
C SER A 219 -2.59 6.16 16.64
N ALA A 220 -2.07 4.95 16.61
CA ALA A 220 -1.98 4.20 15.39
C ALA A 220 -3.39 3.78 14.93
N GLN A 221 -3.96 4.54 14.00
CA GLN A 221 -5.23 4.20 13.34
C GLN A 221 -4.95 3.22 12.22
N PHE A 222 -4.94 1.94 12.54
CA PHE A 222 -4.85 0.89 11.53
C PHE A 222 -6.24 0.50 11.05
N THR A 223 -6.37 0.32 9.75
CA THR A 223 -7.61 -0.20 9.16
C THR A 223 -7.76 -1.66 9.54
N GLN A 224 -8.84 -1.98 10.24
CA GLN A 224 -9.09 -3.29 10.86
C GLN A 224 -8.96 -4.46 9.89
N GLU A 225 -9.43 -4.30 8.66
CA GLU A 225 -9.39 -5.33 7.61
C GLU A 225 -7.97 -5.74 7.17
N TYR A 226 -6.97 -4.85 7.35
CA TYR A 226 -5.57 -5.10 6.99
C TYR A 226 -4.71 -5.40 8.21
N ARG A 227 -5.31 -5.38 9.40
CA ARG A 227 -4.59 -5.54 10.66
C ARG A 227 -4.20 -6.99 10.90
N ALA A 228 -2.93 -7.23 11.20
CA ALA A 228 -2.47 -8.52 11.67
C ALA A 228 -3.05 -8.86 13.06
N PRO A 229 -3.30 -10.15 13.37
CA PRO A 229 -3.93 -10.56 14.63
C PRO A 229 -3.20 -10.10 15.89
N GLU A 230 -1.86 -10.02 15.83
CA GLU A 230 -0.99 -9.63 16.95
C GLU A 230 -0.89 -8.11 17.16
N GLY A 231 -1.38 -7.32 16.21
CA GLY A 231 -1.26 -5.86 16.24
C GLY A 231 0.08 -5.33 15.70
N PRO A 232 0.27 -3.99 15.69
CA PRO A 232 1.40 -3.33 15.07
C PRO A 232 2.64 -3.38 15.97
N ILE A 233 3.54 -4.31 15.72
CA ILE A 233 4.76 -4.52 16.51
C ILE A 233 6.00 -4.10 15.71
N ASP A 234 6.13 -4.57 14.45
CA ASP A 234 7.29 -4.39 13.59
C ASP A 234 6.92 -4.60 12.10
N LYS A 235 7.94 -4.80 11.24
CA LYS A 235 7.76 -5.07 9.81
C LYS A 235 6.93 -6.32 9.49
N TYR A 236 6.84 -7.29 10.39
CA TYR A 236 6.03 -8.51 10.16
C TYR A 236 4.54 -8.22 10.21
N TYR A 237 4.14 -7.14 10.88
CA TYR A 237 2.78 -6.60 10.77
C TYR A 237 2.50 -6.13 9.34
N ASP A 238 3.44 -5.38 8.75
CA ASP A 238 3.31 -4.91 7.36
C ASP A 238 3.30 -6.07 6.36
N TYR A 239 4.05 -7.15 6.62
CA TYR A 239 4.05 -8.35 5.78
C TYR A 239 2.67 -9.00 5.69
N TRP A 240 1.92 -9.01 6.79
CA TRP A 240 0.51 -9.43 6.77
C TRP A 240 -0.36 -8.52 5.92
N SER A 241 -0.29 -7.20 6.14
CA SER A 241 -1.09 -6.21 5.43
C SER A 241 -0.81 -6.24 3.92
N LEU A 242 0.46 -6.40 3.53
CA LEU A 242 0.86 -6.57 2.13
C LEU A 242 0.33 -7.86 1.53
N ALA A 243 0.39 -8.98 2.26
CA ALA A 243 -0.18 -10.23 1.78
C ALA A 243 -1.70 -10.14 1.56
N VAL A 244 -2.43 -9.45 2.47
CA VAL A 244 -3.87 -9.15 2.28
C VAL A 244 -4.08 -8.35 1.00
N LEU A 245 -3.28 -7.29 0.79
CA LEU A 245 -3.36 -6.46 -0.40
C LEU A 245 -3.02 -7.24 -1.67
N PHE A 246 -1.98 -8.07 -1.66
CA PHE A 246 -1.62 -8.92 -2.81
C PHE A 246 -2.73 -9.92 -3.15
N TYR A 247 -3.33 -10.53 -2.14
CA TYR A 247 -4.47 -11.43 -2.34
C TYR A 247 -5.65 -10.69 -2.99
N GLN A 248 -5.98 -9.50 -2.51
CA GLN A 248 -7.05 -8.68 -3.08
C GLN A 248 -6.73 -8.22 -4.52
N LEU A 249 -5.50 -7.81 -4.79
CA LEU A 249 -5.08 -7.45 -6.15
C LEU A 249 -5.23 -8.64 -7.11
N ILE A 250 -4.76 -9.82 -6.70
CA ILE A 250 -4.72 -11.01 -7.54
C ILE A 250 -6.10 -11.65 -7.68
N PHE A 251 -6.85 -11.83 -6.58
CA PHE A 251 -8.12 -12.58 -6.58
C PHE A 251 -9.37 -11.70 -6.51
N ASN A 252 -9.23 -10.38 -6.42
CA ASN A 252 -10.33 -9.41 -6.27
C ASN A 252 -11.27 -9.73 -5.10
N GLN A 253 -10.72 -10.29 -4.04
CA GLN A 253 -11.44 -10.71 -2.83
C GLN A 253 -10.52 -10.60 -1.62
N HIS A 254 -11.08 -10.28 -0.46
CA HIS A 254 -10.32 -10.32 0.77
C HIS A 254 -10.02 -11.78 1.16
N PRO A 255 -8.80 -12.12 1.64
CA PRO A 255 -8.43 -13.51 1.95
C PRO A 255 -9.31 -14.13 3.05
N PHE A 256 -9.92 -13.31 3.89
CA PHE A 256 -10.82 -13.70 4.98
C PHE A 256 -12.30 -13.42 4.68
N ASP A 257 -12.69 -13.23 3.42
CA ASP A 257 -14.08 -13.27 2.99
C ASP A 257 -14.51 -14.75 2.90
N ALA A 258 -15.06 -15.26 3.97
CA ALA A 258 -15.37 -16.67 4.13
C ALA A 258 -16.80 -16.85 4.68
N VAL A 259 -17.30 -18.07 4.60
CA VAL A 259 -18.60 -18.45 5.12
C VAL A 259 -18.41 -19.52 6.20
N LEU A 260 -19.06 -19.33 7.32
CA LEU A 260 -19.01 -20.29 8.44
C LEU A 260 -19.76 -21.59 8.12
N GLY A 261 -19.17 -22.68 8.56
CA GLY A 261 -19.77 -24.00 8.49
C GLY A 261 -20.73 -24.31 9.63
N GLY A 262 -21.82 -23.50 9.77
CA GLY A 262 -22.91 -23.83 10.73
C GLY A 262 -22.81 -23.20 12.12
N THR A 263 -21.83 -22.36 12.41
CA THR A 263 -21.71 -21.65 13.70
C THR A 263 -22.11 -20.18 13.55
N ARG A 264 -22.98 -19.68 14.42
CA ARG A 264 -23.31 -18.24 14.51
C ARG A 264 -22.41 -17.61 15.57
N PHE A 265 -21.84 -16.43 15.25
CA PHE A 265 -21.09 -15.60 16.19
C PHE A 265 -21.92 -14.41 16.62
N SER A 266 -21.82 -14.05 17.90
CA SER A 266 -22.65 -12.99 18.50
C SER A 266 -21.99 -11.61 18.49
N ASP A 267 -20.65 -11.52 18.39
CA ASP A 267 -19.92 -10.29 18.63
C ASP A 267 -18.81 -10.05 17.57
N GLY A 268 -18.94 -8.95 16.86
CA GLY A 268 -17.96 -8.51 15.89
C GLY A 268 -18.35 -8.80 14.43
N THR A 269 -17.58 -8.27 13.49
CA THR A 269 -17.74 -8.63 12.08
C THR A 269 -17.17 -10.03 11.86
N GLU A 270 -17.84 -10.85 11.04
CA GLU A 270 -17.36 -12.22 10.73
C GLU A 270 -15.90 -12.22 10.25
N ARG A 271 -15.50 -11.20 9.48
CA ARG A 271 -14.12 -11.05 8.99
C ARG A 271 -13.11 -10.90 10.12
N ASP A 272 -13.41 -10.13 11.16
CA ASP A 272 -12.51 -9.97 12.32
C ASP A 272 -12.28 -11.27 13.05
N PHE A 273 -13.34 -12.06 13.20
CA PHE A 273 -13.23 -13.40 13.75
C PHE A 273 -12.32 -14.28 12.89
N PHE A 274 -12.48 -14.27 11.57
CA PHE A 274 -11.64 -15.06 10.66
C PHE A 274 -10.17 -14.62 10.70
N ILE A 275 -9.90 -13.31 10.75
CA ILE A 275 -8.55 -12.77 10.89
C ILE A 275 -7.93 -13.23 12.20
N LYS A 276 -8.62 -13.02 13.32
CA LYS A 276 -8.14 -13.37 14.67
C LYS A 276 -7.84 -14.86 14.81
N ASN A 277 -8.65 -15.70 14.20
CA ASN A 277 -8.49 -17.15 14.27
C ASN A 277 -7.73 -17.74 13.06
N LYS A 278 -7.15 -16.92 12.19
CA LYS A 278 -6.40 -17.32 10.99
C LYS A 278 -7.19 -18.32 10.13
N CYS A 279 -8.50 -18.08 9.96
CA CYS A 279 -9.37 -18.94 9.16
C CYS A 279 -9.22 -18.62 7.66
N PHE A 280 -8.02 -18.82 7.13
CA PHE A 280 -7.76 -18.69 5.71
C PHE A 280 -8.32 -19.91 4.95
N PRO A 281 -9.00 -19.75 3.79
CA PRO A 281 -9.66 -20.87 3.09
C PRO A 281 -8.71 -22.01 2.67
N TRP A 282 -7.42 -21.77 2.59
CA TRP A 282 -6.38 -22.73 2.22
C TRP A 282 -5.41 -23.06 3.36
N GLY A 283 -5.69 -22.52 4.58
CA GLY A 283 -4.89 -22.73 5.78
C GLY A 283 -5.38 -23.89 6.66
N ARG A 284 -4.72 -24.07 7.80
CA ARG A 284 -5.02 -25.15 8.80
C ARG A 284 -6.45 -25.03 9.37
N ASN A 285 -6.93 -23.80 9.55
CA ASN A 285 -8.21 -23.53 10.20
C ASN A 285 -9.39 -23.52 9.20
N ARG A 286 -9.18 -23.95 7.95
CA ARG A 286 -10.23 -24.10 6.93
C ARG A 286 -11.40 -25.01 7.38
N LYS A 287 -11.15 -25.90 8.34
CA LYS A 287 -12.19 -26.81 8.89
C LYS A 287 -13.37 -26.09 9.54
N PHE A 288 -13.21 -24.82 9.96
CA PHE A 288 -14.28 -23.98 10.49
C PHE A 288 -15.12 -23.31 9.41
N LEU A 289 -14.69 -23.34 8.17
CA LEU A 289 -15.35 -22.70 7.04
C LEU A 289 -16.28 -23.67 6.33
N SER A 290 -17.34 -23.11 5.72
CA SER A 290 -18.20 -23.92 4.85
C SER A 290 -17.46 -24.28 3.57
N VAL A 291 -17.81 -25.42 2.99
CA VAL A 291 -17.32 -25.88 1.69
C VAL A 291 -17.60 -24.85 0.58
N GLY A 292 -18.69 -24.07 0.70
CA GLY A 292 -19.04 -22.98 -0.21
C GLY A 292 -17.96 -21.90 -0.33
N THR A 293 -17.16 -21.67 0.72
CA THR A 293 -16.04 -20.69 0.69
C THR A 293 -15.01 -21.06 -0.37
N GLN A 294 -14.58 -22.31 -0.42
CA GLN A 294 -13.56 -22.78 -1.37
C GLN A 294 -14.14 -22.95 -2.78
N ASN A 295 -15.44 -23.17 -2.89
CA ASN A 295 -16.15 -23.30 -4.16
C ASN A 295 -16.47 -21.94 -4.80
N ASP A 296 -16.33 -20.82 -4.08
CA ASP A 296 -16.37 -19.49 -4.70
C ASP A 296 -15.28 -19.41 -5.77
N PHE A 297 -15.66 -19.04 -6.99
CA PHE A 297 -14.73 -19.04 -8.13
C PHE A 297 -13.48 -18.18 -7.90
N ARG A 298 -13.59 -17.12 -7.10
CA ARG A 298 -12.47 -16.21 -6.79
C ARG A 298 -11.48 -16.89 -5.87
N HIS A 299 -11.93 -17.50 -4.77
CA HIS A 299 -11.06 -18.32 -3.93
C HIS A 299 -10.54 -19.56 -4.68
N GLY A 300 -11.36 -20.18 -5.53
CA GLY A 300 -10.96 -21.31 -6.37
C GLY A 300 -9.84 -20.99 -7.37
N ASN A 301 -9.71 -19.74 -7.78
CA ASN A 301 -8.59 -19.28 -8.61
C ASN A 301 -7.23 -19.37 -7.90
N PHE A 302 -7.21 -19.49 -6.57
CA PHE A 302 -5.99 -19.72 -5.80
C PHE A 302 -5.21 -20.96 -6.28
N LEU A 303 -5.91 -22.00 -6.71
CA LEU A 303 -5.28 -23.23 -7.24
C LEU A 303 -4.69 -23.03 -8.65
N LYS A 304 -4.87 -21.87 -9.27
CA LYS A 304 -4.35 -21.56 -10.62
C LYS A 304 -3.00 -20.86 -10.60
N ILE A 305 -2.60 -20.29 -9.47
CA ILE A 305 -1.26 -19.71 -9.32
C ILE A 305 -0.24 -20.81 -9.02
N SER A 306 1.05 -20.51 -9.16
CA SER A 306 2.13 -21.48 -8.87
C SER A 306 2.07 -21.98 -7.42
N SER A 307 2.54 -23.19 -7.19
CA SER A 307 2.65 -23.78 -5.85
C SER A 307 3.50 -22.91 -4.92
N GLU A 308 4.51 -22.24 -5.46
CA GLU A 308 5.34 -21.30 -4.70
C GLU A 308 4.51 -20.10 -4.18
N LEU A 309 3.75 -19.43 -5.04
CA LEU A 309 2.88 -18.33 -4.62
C LEU A 309 1.77 -18.80 -3.66
N GLN A 310 1.19 -20.00 -3.87
CA GLN A 310 0.26 -20.60 -2.92
C GLN A 310 0.91 -20.75 -1.55
N HIS A 311 2.14 -21.25 -1.49
CA HIS A 311 2.89 -21.44 -0.26
C HIS A 311 3.20 -20.12 0.44
N LEU A 312 3.54 -19.05 -0.31
CA LEU A 312 3.74 -17.72 0.26
C LEU A 312 2.47 -17.19 0.93
N PHE A 313 1.30 -17.32 0.30
CA PHE A 313 0.03 -16.91 0.92
C PHE A 313 -0.31 -17.74 2.16
N ILE A 314 -0.13 -19.06 2.10
CA ILE A 314 -0.37 -19.94 3.25
C ILE A 314 0.55 -19.53 4.41
N ARG A 315 1.84 -19.34 4.18
CA ARG A 315 2.78 -18.88 5.21
C ARG A 315 2.40 -17.50 5.75
N ALA A 316 1.95 -16.59 4.90
CA ALA A 316 1.57 -15.24 5.34
C ALA A 316 0.41 -15.27 6.34
N PHE A 317 -0.60 -16.14 6.12
CA PHE A 317 -1.85 -16.12 6.89
C PHE A 317 -1.95 -17.22 7.95
N ASP A 318 -1.09 -18.24 7.88
CA ASP A 318 -1.21 -19.43 8.73
C ASP A 318 0.04 -19.75 9.57
N SER A 319 1.10 -18.92 9.49
CA SER A 319 2.30 -19.08 10.31
C SER A 319 2.00 -18.90 11.80
N ASP A 320 2.67 -19.67 12.64
CA ASP A 320 2.53 -19.58 14.10
C ASP A 320 3.16 -18.29 14.64
N LEU A 321 4.33 -17.94 14.14
CA LEU A 321 5.05 -16.72 14.52
C LEU A 321 5.05 -15.68 13.38
N PRO A 322 4.88 -14.39 13.68
CA PRO A 322 4.96 -13.33 12.68
C PRO A 322 6.24 -13.33 11.85
N SER A 323 7.38 -13.69 12.46
CA SER A 323 8.69 -13.78 11.81
C SER A 323 8.82 -14.87 10.74
N GLN A 324 7.88 -15.82 10.69
CA GLN A 324 7.81 -16.87 9.68
C GLN A 324 7.08 -16.43 8.41
N ARG A 325 6.43 -15.26 8.42
CA ARG A 325 5.79 -14.70 7.23
C ARG A 325 6.81 -14.45 6.12
N PRO A 326 6.44 -14.65 4.85
CA PRO A 326 7.33 -14.39 3.74
C PRO A 326 7.84 -12.96 3.74
N SER A 327 9.13 -12.80 3.53
CA SER A 327 9.76 -11.50 3.30
C SER A 327 9.32 -10.90 1.97
N MET A 328 9.50 -9.61 1.80
CA MET A 328 9.19 -8.93 0.54
C MET A 328 10.11 -9.36 -0.60
N ASP A 329 11.32 -9.82 -0.30
CA ASP A 329 12.22 -10.44 -1.27
C ASP A 329 11.69 -11.80 -1.78
N GLU A 330 11.13 -12.65 -0.89
CA GLU A 330 10.48 -13.89 -1.30
C GLU A 330 9.26 -13.61 -2.18
N TRP A 331 8.43 -12.62 -1.81
CA TRP A 331 7.29 -12.20 -2.64
C TRP A 331 7.72 -11.70 -4.01
N SER A 332 8.75 -10.84 -4.07
CA SER A 332 9.19 -10.27 -5.35
C SER A 332 9.73 -11.36 -6.30
N ARG A 333 10.47 -12.33 -5.78
CA ARG A 333 10.96 -13.48 -6.58
C ARG A 333 9.81 -14.34 -7.09
N GLY A 334 8.90 -14.77 -6.22
CA GLY A 334 7.78 -15.62 -6.61
C GLY A 334 6.83 -14.94 -7.61
N LEU A 335 6.57 -13.61 -7.43
CA LEU A 335 5.74 -12.84 -8.35
C LEU A 335 6.43 -12.65 -9.71
N LEU A 336 7.74 -12.37 -9.72
CA LEU A 336 8.51 -12.22 -10.97
C LEU A 336 8.54 -13.53 -11.76
N ASP A 337 8.86 -14.63 -11.09
CA ASP A 337 8.90 -15.96 -11.70
C ASP A 337 7.52 -16.31 -12.32
N PHE A 338 6.44 -16.08 -11.57
CA PHE A 338 5.10 -16.31 -12.08
C PHE A 338 4.76 -15.43 -13.29
N LEU A 339 5.16 -14.16 -13.29
CA LEU A 339 4.96 -13.23 -14.41
C LEU A 339 5.72 -13.65 -15.67
N GLN A 340 6.94 -14.17 -15.51
CA GLN A 340 7.77 -14.64 -16.63
C GLN A 340 7.22 -15.93 -17.24
N ASN A 341 6.82 -16.87 -16.39
CA ASN A 341 6.32 -18.19 -16.84
C ASN A 341 4.90 -18.15 -17.42
N ASN A 342 4.11 -17.10 -17.11
CA ASN A 342 2.71 -16.98 -17.54
C ASN A 342 2.44 -15.79 -18.47
N SER A 343 3.47 -15.21 -19.11
CA SER A 343 3.34 -14.00 -19.90
C SER A 343 2.29 -14.07 -21.04
N VAL A 344 2.01 -15.26 -21.56
CA VAL A 344 1.11 -15.50 -22.71
C VAL A 344 -0.26 -16.02 -22.29
N GLN A 345 -0.46 -16.46 -21.02
CA GLN A 345 -1.64 -17.20 -20.59
C GLN A 345 -2.58 -16.46 -19.64
N PHE A 346 -2.32 -15.19 -19.31
CA PHE A 346 -3.13 -14.44 -18.33
C PHE A 346 -4.61 -14.35 -18.72
N ASP A 347 -4.94 -14.30 -20.00
CA ASP A 347 -6.33 -14.24 -20.49
C ASP A 347 -7.16 -15.48 -20.14
N ARG A 348 -6.51 -16.62 -19.92
CA ARG A 348 -7.14 -17.92 -19.63
C ARG A 348 -6.85 -18.43 -18.23
N LEU A 349 -6.08 -17.68 -17.45
CA LEU A 349 -5.57 -18.15 -16.17
C LEU A 349 -6.71 -18.35 -15.15
N PHE A 350 -7.59 -17.36 -15.02
CA PHE A 350 -8.61 -17.35 -14.00
C PHE A 350 -10.02 -17.58 -14.56
N ARG A 351 -10.89 -18.14 -13.73
CA ARG A 351 -12.34 -18.17 -13.96
C ARG A 351 -12.93 -16.87 -13.43
N TYR A 352 -13.86 -16.27 -14.16
CA TYR A 352 -14.47 -14.97 -13.84
C TYR A 352 -15.96 -15.08 -13.49
N LYS A 353 -16.58 -16.23 -13.73
CA LYS A 353 -17.95 -16.60 -13.31
C LYS A 353 -18.05 -18.11 -13.13
#